data_f633957629b6502bce69facac9424a75
#
_entry.id   f633957629b6502bce69facac9424a75
#
_cell.length_a   1.000
_cell.length_b   1.000
_cell.length_c   1.000
_cell.angle_alpha   90.00
_cell.angle_beta   90.00
_cell.angle_gamma   90.00
#
_symmetry.space_group_name_H-M   'P 1'
#
loop_
_entity.id
_entity.type
_entity.pdbx_description
1 polymer ?
#
loop_
_entity_poly.entity_id
_entity_poly.type
_entity_poly.pdbx_seq_one_letter_code
_entity_poly.pdbx_strand_id
1 'polypeptide(L)'
;MATKITSVLRRPLRRPFSVKAQTGFTEIAALCFLVLYAPLIPLVIYSFNAGTSLAIWEGLSLRWYASAWENELVQEATIRSVVLAVSASLIATVLATMAALGTTRTGNYRGLTAIYAMINQPLMVPEIVTAVALLILFASIKAATNYHGMAYLIIAHTAFCIPFAYLPIRARLEGMDLTLETAAADLYATPWQAFRRVTLPLLWPGILAGMMLAFVISLDDVVITELVKSAGQDTLPTYMLGQLRRVITPEVNAISTVLLAVSVVMVTIFFFLNREKR
;
A
#
# COMPACT_ATOMS: atom_id res chain seq x y z
N MET A 1 -76.70 15.57 -22.66
CA MET A 1 -76.35 14.71 -21.50
C MET A 1 -74.93 14.26 -21.70
N ALA A 2 -73.92 14.99 -21.23
CA ALA A 2 -72.54 14.73 -21.50
C ALA A 2 -71.84 14.42 -20.15
N THR A 3 -71.30 13.25 -20.08
CA THR A 3 -70.72 12.60 -18.95
C THR A 3 -69.36 13.21 -18.59
N LYS A 4 -69.27 13.83 -17.43
CA LYS A 4 -68.00 14.19 -16.78
C LYS A 4 -67.31 12.92 -16.33
N ILE A 5 -66.18 12.54 -16.93
CA ILE A 5 -65.29 11.50 -16.48
C ILE A 5 -64.05 12.14 -15.84
N THR A 6 -64.11 12.21 -14.55
CA THR A 6 -63.04 12.10 -13.56
C THR A 6 -61.59 12.26 -13.98
N SER A 7 -61.03 13.38 -13.58
CA SER A 7 -59.60 13.60 -13.45
C SER A 7 -59.09 12.72 -12.28
N VAL A 8 -58.60 11.55 -12.60
CA VAL A 8 -57.82 10.75 -11.67
C VAL A 8 -56.54 11.46 -11.40
N LEU A 9 -56.39 12.01 -10.21
CA LEU A 9 -55.19 12.57 -9.64
C LEU A 9 -54.04 11.56 -9.80
N ARG A 10 -53.18 11.78 -10.79
CA ARG A 10 -51.85 11.10 -10.87
C ARG A 10 -51.08 11.53 -9.64
N ARG A 11 -51.11 10.72 -8.57
CA ARG A 11 -50.12 10.81 -7.50
C ARG A 11 -48.73 10.74 -8.14
N PRO A 12 -47.82 11.68 -7.85
CA PRO A 12 -46.44 11.56 -8.32
C PRO A 12 -45.88 10.22 -7.81
N LEU A 13 -45.52 9.34 -8.73
CA LEU A 13 -44.84 8.09 -8.39
C LEU A 13 -43.61 8.47 -7.58
N ARG A 14 -43.61 8.12 -6.29
CA ARG A 14 -42.40 8.23 -5.46
C ARG A 14 -41.29 7.51 -6.25
N ARG A 15 -40.22 8.25 -6.57
CA ARG A 15 -39.05 7.68 -7.23
C ARG A 15 -38.65 6.42 -6.44
N PRO A 16 -38.49 5.27 -7.11
CA PRO A 16 -38.09 4.06 -6.41
C PRO A 16 -36.79 4.35 -5.63
N PHE A 17 -36.73 3.85 -4.41
CA PHE A 17 -35.52 3.98 -3.57
C PHE A 17 -34.31 3.45 -4.34
N SER A 18 -33.41 4.36 -4.72
CA SER A 18 -32.17 4.01 -5.39
C SER A 18 -31.05 4.02 -4.35
N VAL A 19 -30.45 2.88 -4.11
CA VAL A 19 -29.28 2.73 -3.24
C VAL A 19 -28.11 3.64 -3.69
N LYS A 20 -28.10 4.01 -4.99
CA LYS A 20 -27.09 4.89 -5.58
C LYS A 20 -27.38 6.39 -5.40
N ALA A 21 -28.59 6.76 -4.98
CA ALA A 21 -29.00 8.17 -4.82
C ALA A 21 -29.32 8.45 -3.33
N GLN A 22 -28.33 8.24 -2.48
CA GLN A 22 -28.43 8.63 -1.08
C GLN A 22 -28.05 10.11 -0.96
N THR A 23 -29.08 10.95 -0.79
CA THR A 23 -28.91 12.39 -0.59
C THR A 23 -28.13 12.65 0.70
N GLY A 24 -27.05 13.44 0.65
CA GLY A 24 -26.23 13.80 1.81
C GLY A 24 -24.93 12.96 1.97
N PHE A 25 -24.85 11.76 1.41
CA PHE A 25 -23.64 10.93 1.55
C PHE A 25 -22.43 11.50 0.78
N THR A 26 -22.68 12.10 -0.37
CA THR A 26 -21.60 12.72 -1.17
C THR A 26 -21.02 13.93 -0.44
N GLU A 27 -21.86 14.75 0.20
CA GLU A 27 -21.45 15.91 0.97
C GLU A 27 -20.66 15.51 2.22
N ILE A 28 -21.13 14.48 2.92
CA ILE A 28 -20.43 13.92 4.08
C ILE A 28 -19.09 13.34 3.64
N ALA A 29 -19.05 12.55 2.57
CA ALA A 29 -17.80 12.01 2.05
C ALA A 29 -16.82 13.13 1.64
N ALA A 30 -17.29 14.15 0.93
CA ALA A 30 -16.47 15.30 0.55
C ALA A 30 -15.91 16.05 1.77
N LEU A 31 -16.74 16.25 2.80
CA LEU A 31 -16.31 16.86 4.06
C LEU A 31 -15.24 16.00 4.77
N CYS A 32 -15.46 14.69 4.85
CA CYS A 32 -14.48 13.77 5.43
C CYS A 32 -13.14 13.83 4.70
N PHE A 33 -13.15 13.82 3.36
CA PHE A 33 -11.94 13.97 2.55
C PHE A 33 -11.27 15.33 2.77
N LEU A 34 -12.05 16.40 2.80
CA LEU A 34 -11.51 17.75 3.04
C LEU A 34 -10.81 17.82 4.39
N VAL A 35 -11.44 17.34 5.47
CA VAL A 35 -10.85 17.32 6.81
C VAL A 35 -9.60 16.45 6.87
N LEU A 36 -9.61 15.28 6.19
CA LEU A 36 -8.47 14.36 6.16
C LEU A 36 -7.26 14.96 5.43
N TYR A 37 -7.48 15.64 4.30
CA TYR A 37 -6.40 16.19 3.48
C TYR A 37 -6.03 17.64 3.82
N ALA A 38 -6.88 18.37 4.57
CA ALA A 38 -6.61 19.74 4.96
C ALA A 38 -5.24 19.96 5.64
N PRO A 39 -4.77 19.07 6.55
CA PRO A 39 -3.44 19.23 7.18
C PRO A 39 -2.26 19.11 6.21
N LEU A 40 -2.44 18.43 5.06
CA LEU A 40 -1.38 18.30 4.06
C LEU A 40 -1.16 19.60 3.27
N ILE A 41 -2.18 20.46 3.18
CA ILE A 41 -2.10 21.73 2.45
C ILE A 41 -1.05 22.68 3.08
N PRO A 42 -1.09 22.97 4.38
CA PRO A 42 -0.03 23.75 5.03
C PRO A 42 1.36 23.10 4.86
N LEU A 43 1.48 21.78 5.01
CA LEU A 43 2.75 21.08 4.84
C LEU A 43 3.35 21.36 3.46
N VAL A 44 2.55 21.21 2.39
CA VAL A 44 2.99 21.50 1.01
C VAL A 44 3.28 22.99 0.82
N ILE A 45 2.45 23.89 1.35
CA ILE A 45 2.69 25.34 1.23
C ILE A 45 4.00 25.72 1.92
N TYR A 46 4.19 25.30 3.18
CA TYR A 46 5.39 25.64 3.96
C TYR A 46 6.66 24.96 3.48
N SER A 47 6.58 23.93 2.63
CA SER A 47 7.76 23.37 1.95
C SER A 47 8.44 24.36 0.99
N PHE A 48 7.68 25.36 0.52
CA PHE A 48 8.19 26.46 -0.34
C PHE A 48 8.55 27.72 0.46
N ASN A 49 8.46 27.71 1.79
CA ASN A 49 8.79 28.88 2.61
C ASN A 49 10.30 29.18 2.56
N ALA A 50 10.66 30.44 2.35
CA ALA A 50 12.06 30.89 2.36
C ALA A 50 12.65 30.93 3.77
N GLY A 51 11.81 31.07 4.81
CA GLY A 51 12.25 31.17 6.22
C GLY A 51 12.66 29.83 6.82
N THR A 52 13.18 29.91 8.04
CA THR A 52 13.52 28.76 8.88
C THR A 52 12.39 28.39 9.85
N SER A 53 11.42 29.27 10.01
CA SER A 53 10.26 29.05 10.89
C SER A 53 9.14 28.33 10.14
N LEU A 54 8.50 27.38 10.82
CA LEU A 54 7.28 26.72 10.32
C LEU A 54 6.00 27.54 10.53
N ALA A 55 6.08 28.62 11.32
CA ALA A 55 4.92 29.45 11.67
C ALA A 55 4.87 30.78 10.91
N ILE A 56 6.01 31.24 10.37
CA ILE A 56 6.14 32.55 9.72
C ILE A 56 6.45 32.34 8.26
N TRP A 57 5.63 32.92 7.40
CA TRP A 57 5.85 32.92 5.95
C TRP A 57 6.79 34.06 5.55
N GLU A 58 7.97 33.74 5.02
CA GLU A 58 9.00 34.70 4.63
C GLU A 58 9.19 34.82 3.11
N GLY A 59 8.29 34.19 2.32
CA GLY A 59 8.31 34.24 0.87
C GLY A 59 8.50 32.86 0.21
N LEU A 60 8.42 32.83 -1.13
CA LEU A 60 8.59 31.61 -1.91
C LEU A 60 10.06 31.31 -2.17
N SER A 61 10.48 30.08 -1.92
CA SER A 61 11.83 29.59 -2.22
C SER A 61 11.84 28.08 -2.41
N LEU A 62 12.76 27.59 -3.23
CA LEU A 62 13.04 26.15 -3.40
C LEU A 62 14.29 25.71 -2.58
N ARG A 63 14.81 26.58 -1.71
CA ARG A 63 16.05 26.33 -0.99
C ARG A 63 16.06 25.01 -0.21
N TRP A 64 14.93 24.65 0.38
CA TRP A 64 14.83 23.43 1.18
C TRP A 64 14.83 22.16 0.34
N TYR A 65 14.37 22.24 -0.90
CA TYR A 65 14.49 21.13 -1.87
C TYR A 65 15.94 20.96 -2.30
N ALA A 66 16.67 22.07 -2.53
CA ALA A 66 18.09 22.02 -2.83
C ALA A 66 18.89 21.49 -1.63
N SER A 67 18.62 22.00 -0.42
CA SER A 67 19.22 21.52 0.83
C SER A 67 19.00 20.02 1.04
N ALA A 68 17.78 19.54 0.88
CA ALA A 68 17.44 18.12 1.00
C ALA A 68 18.16 17.26 -0.05
N TRP A 69 18.31 17.80 -1.28
CA TRP A 69 19.02 17.10 -2.35
C TRP A 69 20.54 17.00 -2.10
N GLU A 70 21.15 18.02 -1.50
CA GLU A 70 22.57 18.06 -1.17
C GLU A 70 22.90 17.31 0.13
N ASN A 71 21.90 16.99 0.94
CA ASN A 71 22.09 16.32 2.22
C ASN A 71 22.36 14.82 2.02
N GLU A 72 23.60 14.39 2.27
CA GLU A 72 24.03 13.00 2.11
C GLU A 72 23.19 12.02 2.95
N LEU A 73 22.77 12.42 4.17
CA LEU A 73 21.95 11.56 5.03
C LEU A 73 20.55 11.33 4.42
N VAL A 74 19.97 12.35 3.78
CA VAL A 74 18.69 12.25 3.08
C VAL A 74 18.82 11.35 1.86
N GLN A 75 19.89 11.51 1.08
CA GLN A 75 20.16 10.67 -0.09
C GLN A 75 20.32 9.20 0.30
N GLU A 76 21.17 8.90 1.29
CA GLU A 76 21.37 7.55 1.79
C GLU A 76 20.09 6.92 2.35
N ALA A 77 19.34 7.67 3.16
CA ALA A 77 18.06 7.21 3.70
C ALA A 77 17.04 6.94 2.60
N THR A 78 17.00 7.78 1.56
CA THR A 78 16.13 7.60 0.39
C THR A 78 16.50 6.33 -0.38
N ILE A 79 17.77 6.14 -0.69
CA ILE A 79 18.26 4.95 -1.39
C ILE A 79 17.94 3.70 -0.59
N ARG A 80 18.17 3.71 0.74
CA ARG A 80 17.83 2.58 1.61
C ARG A 80 16.34 2.28 1.62
N SER A 81 15.48 3.31 1.71
CA SER A 81 14.03 3.14 1.63
C SER A 81 13.60 2.45 0.34
N VAL A 82 14.10 2.92 -0.80
CA VAL A 82 13.75 2.37 -2.11
C VAL A 82 14.26 0.93 -2.26
N VAL A 83 15.52 0.68 -1.91
CA VAL A 83 16.11 -0.67 -1.98
C VAL A 83 15.36 -1.64 -1.06
N LEU A 84 15.02 -1.22 0.16
CA LEU A 84 14.27 -2.01 1.10
C LEU A 84 12.86 -2.32 0.57
N ALA A 85 12.13 -1.30 0.13
CA ALA A 85 10.77 -1.44 -0.37
C ALA A 85 10.71 -2.31 -1.65
N VAL A 86 11.63 -2.12 -2.60
CA VAL A 86 11.72 -2.94 -3.80
C VAL A 86 12.02 -4.39 -3.45
N SER A 87 13.05 -4.62 -2.63
CA SER A 87 13.47 -5.97 -2.26
C SER A 87 12.37 -6.72 -1.50
N ALA A 88 11.80 -6.08 -0.48
CA ALA A 88 10.75 -6.68 0.33
C ALA A 88 9.46 -6.93 -0.47
N SER A 89 9.02 -5.98 -1.30
CA SER A 89 7.81 -6.13 -2.11
C SER A 89 7.95 -7.22 -3.17
N LEU A 90 9.10 -7.35 -3.82
CA LEU A 90 9.34 -8.41 -4.79
C LEU A 90 9.28 -9.79 -4.12
N ILE A 91 10.00 -9.97 -3.01
CA ILE A 91 10.02 -11.26 -2.30
C ILE A 91 8.63 -11.57 -1.74
N ALA A 92 7.97 -10.59 -1.09
CA ALA A 92 6.63 -10.75 -0.55
C ALA A 92 5.61 -11.13 -1.63
N THR A 93 5.69 -10.51 -2.82
CA THR A 93 4.79 -10.78 -3.93
C THR A 93 4.96 -12.19 -4.47
N VAL A 94 6.20 -12.67 -4.60
CA VAL A 94 6.46 -14.07 -5.02
C VAL A 94 5.87 -15.04 -4.01
N LEU A 95 6.16 -14.84 -2.72
CA LEU A 95 5.64 -15.70 -1.65
C LEU A 95 4.11 -15.63 -1.56
N ALA A 96 3.54 -14.45 -1.67
CA ALA A 96 2.10 -14.23 -1.66
C ALA A 96 1.40 -14.89 -2.87
N THR A 97 2.02 -14.85 -4.05
CA THR A 97 1.50 -15.52 -5.25
C THR A 97 1.48 -17.03 -5.06
N MET A 98 2.56 -17.61 -4.55
CA MET A 98 2.62 -19.03 -4.22
C MET A 98 1.58 -19.42 -3.18
N ALA A 99 1.45 -18.62 -2.11
CA ALA A 99 0.46 -18.82 -1.06
C ALA A 99 -0.98 -18.72 -1.61
N ALA A 100 -1.26 -17.73 -2.47
CA ALA A 100 -2.57 -17.55 -3.08
C ALA A 100 -2.95 -18.72 -3.98
N LEU A 101 -2.05 -19.21 -4.83
CA LEU A 101 -2.26 -20.40 -5.64
C LEU A 101 -2.51 -21.63 -4.77
N GLY A 102 -1.69 -21.86 -3.75
CA GLY A 102 -1.83 -22.99 -2.84
C GLY A 102 -3.09 -22.97 -1.99
N THR A 103 -3.68 -21.81 -1.74
CA THR A 103 -4.90 -21.66 -0.94
C THR A 103 -6.18 -21.58 -1.74
N THR A 104 -6.11 -21.26 -3.05
CA THR A 104 -7.31 -21.08 -3.90
C THR A 104 -7.48 -22.19 -4.93
N ARG A 105 -6.39 -22.82 -5.40
CA ARG A 105 -6.43 -23.86 -6.47
C ARG A 105 -6.39 -25.28 -5.92
N THR A 106 -6.03 -25.45 -4.67
CA THR A 106 -6.12 -26.75 -3.99
C THR A 106 -7.47 -26.85 -3.28
N GLY A 107 -8.10 -28.03 -3.32
CA GLY A 107 -9.34 -28.28 -2.59
C GLY A 107 -9.16 -28.11 -1.09
N ASN A 108 -10.25 -28.24 -0.34
CA ASN A 108 -10.23 -28.09 1.11
C ASN A 108 -9.33 -29.14 1.76
N TYR A 109 -8.28 -28.74 2.47
CA TYR A 109 -7.34 -29.63 3.14
C TYR A 109 -7.16 -29.25 4.63
N ARG A 110 -6.69 -30.22 5.42
CA ARG A 110 -6.44 -29.98 6.84
C ARG A 110 -5.35 -28.93 7.02
N GLY A 111 -5.63 -27.88 7.81
CA GLY A 111 -4.68 -26.79 8.07
C GLY A 111 -4.87 -25.55 7.21
N LEU A 112 -5.75 -25.55 6.19
CA LEU A 112 -6.01 -24.38 5.36
C LEU A 112 -6.38 -23.13 6.19
N THR A 113 -7.25 -23.30 7.20
CA THR A 113 -7.63 -22.21 8.11
C THR A 113 -6.44 -21.65 8.89
N ALA A 114 -5.52 -22.53 9.34
CA ALA A 114 -4.33 -22.10 10.05
C ALA A 114 -3.39 -21.31 9.12
N ILE A 115 -3.23 -21.74 7.87
CA ILE A 115 -2.44 -21.02 6.87
C ILE A 115 -3.04 -19.63 6.61
N TYR A 116 -4.37 -19.52 6.47
CA TYR A 116 -5.04 -18.22 6.34
C TYR A 116 -4.80 -17.33 7.57
N ALA A 117 -4.91 -17.88 8.76
CA ALA A 117 -4.66 -17.13 9.99
C ALA A 117 -3.21 -16.65 10.06
N MET A 118 -2.24 -17.49 9.69
CA MET A 118 -0.81 -17.12 9.67
C MET A 118 -0.51 -16.03 8.63
N ILE A 119 -1.04 -16.15 7.41
CA ILE A 119 -0.82 -15.14 6.35
C ILE A 119 -1.42 -13.79 6.79
N ASN A 120 -2.61 -13.79 7.38
CA ASN A 120 -3.31 -12.57 7.75
C ASN A 120 -2.97 -12.05 9.16
N GLN A 121 -2.10 -12.74 9.90
CA GLN A 121 -1.69 -12.35 11.25
C GLN A 121 -1.20 -10.89 11.32
N PRO A 122 -0.36 -10.38 10.40
CA PRO A 122 0.08 -8.98 10.46
C PRO A 122 -1.05 -7.94 10.30
N LEU A 123 -2.19 -8.32 9.73
CA LEU A 123 -3.37 -7.44 9.61
C LEU A 123 -4.22 -7.43 10.89
N MET A 124 -4.12 -8.48 11.70
CA MET A 124 -4.95 -8.66 12.90
C MET A 124 -4.26 -8.19 14.18
N VAL A 125 -2.93 -8.22 14.20
CA VAL A 125 -2.10 -7.86 15.35
C VAL A 125 -1.60 -6.44 15.18
N PRO A 126 -1.64 -5.59 16.23
CA PRO A 126 -1.04 -4.27 16.17
C PRO A 126 0.42 -4.34 15.71
N GLU A 127 0.78 -3.49 14.77
CA GLU A 127 2.11 -3.48 14.13
C GLU A 127 3.26 -3.43 15.14
N ILE A 128 3.10 -2.65 16.22
CA ILE A 128 4.11 -2.54 17.28
C ILE A 128 4.41 -3.89 17.96
N VAL A 129 3.41 -4.76 18.11
CA VAL A 129 3.59 -6.10 18.72
C VAL A 129 4.43 -6.97 17.81
N THR A 130 4.14 -6.94 16.50
CA THR A 130 4.93 -7.66 15.50
C THR A 130 6.36 -7.13 15.44
N ALA A 131 6.54 -5.80 15.47
CA ALA A 131 7.85 -5.17 15.46
C ALA A 131 8.69 -5.51 16.69
N VAL A 132 8.09 -5.55 17.89
CA VAL A 132 8.77 -5.99 19.12
C VAL A 132 9.16 -7.46 19.05
N ALA A 133 8.29 -8.33 18.55
CA ALA A 133 8.61 -9.74 18.36
C ALA A 133 9.80 -9.94 17.39
N LEU A 134 9.83 -9.21 16.28
CA LEU A 134 10.94 -9.20 15.32
C LEU A 134 12.22 -8.63 15.94
N LEU A 135 12.11 -7.56 16.74
CA LEU A 135 13.25 -7.02 17.48
C LEU A 135 13.91 -8.09 18.37
N ILE A 136 13.11 -8.78 19.18
CA ILE A 136 13.62 -9.83 20.09
C ILE A 136 14.29 -10.95 19.28
N LEU A 137 13.62 -11.42 18.22
CA LEU A 137 14.16 -12.46 17.35
C LEU A 137 15.50 -12.05 16.73
N PHE A 138 15.53 -10.87 16.07
CA PHE A 138 16.73 -10.43 15.39
C PHE A 138 17.85 -9.97 16.33
N ALA A 139 17.51 -9.43 17.52
CA ALA A 139 18.52 -9.14 18.54
C ALA A 139 19.26 -10.42 18.96
N SER A 140 18.54 -11.53 19.17
CA SER A 140 19.13 -12.82 19.49
C SER A 140 20.02 -13.34 18.35
N ILE A 141 19.57 -13.21 17.09
CA ILE A 141 20.36 -13.64 15.93
C ILE A 141 21.59 -12.74 15.74
N LYS A 142 21.43 -11.40 15.87
CA LYS A 142 22.55 -10.44 15.81
C LYS A 142 23.63 -10.77 16.86
N ALA A 143 23.20 -11.09 18.08
CA ALA A 143 24.14 -11.48 19.16
C ALA A 143 24.90 -12.77 18.84
N ALA A 144 24.26 -13.73 18.17
CA ALA A 144 24.88 -15.01 17.79
C ALA A 144 25.78 -14.91 16.55
N THR A 145 25.38 -14.08 15.55
CA THR A 145 26.04 -14.02 14.24
C THR A 145 26.96 -12.82 14.06
N ASN A 146 26.84 -11.81 14.92
CA ASN A 146 27.50 -10.49 14.78
C ASN A 146 27.24 -9.79 13.42
N TYR A 147 26.18 -10.19 12.72
CA TYR A 147 25.75 -9.57 11.45
C TYR A 147 24.77 -8.42 11.70
N HIS A 148 25.05 -7.24 11.14
CA HIS A 148 24.25 -6.02 11.31
C HIS A 148 23.77 -5.44 9.98
N GLY A 149 23.70 -6.23 8.92
CA GLY A 149 23.31 -5.78 7.58
C GLY A 149 21.81 -5.57 7.38
N MET A 150 21.42 -5.05 6.22
CA MET A 150 20.02 -4.77 5.84
C MET A 150 19.15 -6.03 5.69
N ALA A 151 19.74 -7.23 5.68
CA ALA A 151 18.95 -8.46 5.49
C ALA A 151 17.85 -8.62 6.54
N TYR A 152 18.08 -8.21 7.79
CA TYR A 152 17.05 -8.26 8.83
C TYR A 152 15.85 -7.38 8.51
N LEU A 153 16.10 -6.15 8.00
CA LEU A 153 15.04 -5.25 7.57
C LEU A 153 14.27 -5.84 6.38
N ILE A 154 14.98 -6.38 5.38
CA ILE A 154 14.36 -7.00 4.22
C ILE A 154 13.46 -8.18 4.63
N ILE A 155 13.93 -9.05 5.55
CA ILE A 155 13.15 -10.18 6.05
C ILE A 155 11.92 -9.69 6.84
N ALA A 156 12.11 -8.70 7.73
CA ALA A 156 11.02 -8.12 8.52
C ALA A 156 9.93 -7.51 7.64
N HIS A 157 10.32 -6.66 6.71
CA HIS A 157 9.39 -6.02 5.77
C HIS A 157 8.73 -7.04 4.83
N THR A 158 9.48 -8.03 4.36
CA THR A 158 8.90 -9.12 3.55
C THR A 158 7.79 -9.82 4.30
N ALA A 159 8.05 -10.26 5.54
CA ALA A 159 7.08 -10.96 6.35
C ALA A 159 5.82 -10.12 6.61
N PHE A 160 6.00 -8.83 6.91
CA PHE A 160 4.92 -7.90 7.13
C PHE A 160 4.11 -7.60 5.85
N CYS A 161 4.77 -7.52 4.69
CA CYS A 161 4.15 -7.18 3.42
C CYS A 161 3.40 -8.33 2.74
N ILE A 162 3.66 -9.60 3.13
CA ILE A 162 3.00 -10.77 2.52
C ILE A 162 1.46 -10.64 2.47
N PRO A 163 0.73 -10.32 3.56
CA PRO A 163 -0.73 -10.25 3.50
C PRO A 163 -1.23 -9.15 2.56
N PHE A 164 -0.52 -8.03 2.47
CA PHE A 164 -0.90 -6.93 1.59
C PHE A 164 -0.72 -7.28 0.11
N ALA A 165 0.28 -8.07 -0.23
CA ALA A 165 0.42 -8.63 -1.57
C ALA A 165 -0.59 -9.75 -1.84
N TYR A 166 -0.86 -10.58 -0.83
CA TYR A 166 -1.72 -11.75 -0.94
C TYR A 166 -3.17 -11.41 -1.27
N LEU A 167 -3.75 -10.40 -0.61
CA LEU A 167 -5.17 -10.07 -0.77
C LEU A 167 -5.58 -9.72 -2.21
N PRO A 168 -4.90 -8.81 -2.95
CA PRO A 168 -5.24 -8.51 -4.34
C PRO A 168 -5.01 -9.71 -5.27
N ILE A 169 -3.95 -10.48 -5.06
CA ILE A 169 -3.62 -11.66 -5.85
C ILE A 169 -4.70 -12.73 -5.67
N ARG A 170 -5.08 -13.01 -4.42
CA ARG A 170 -6.15 -13.94 -4.11
C ARG A 170 -7.49 -13.50 -4.69
N ALA A 171 -7.88 -12.25 -4.50
CA ALA A 171 -9.12 -11.71 -5.05
C ALA A 171 -9.18 -11.86 -6.58
N ARG A 172 -8.04 -11.67 -7.27
CA ARG A 172 -7.95 -11.90 -8.71
C ARG A 172 -8.13 -13.37 -9.06
N LEU A 173 -7.47 -14.29 -8.34
CA LEU A 173 -7.59 -15.73 -8.55
C LEU A 173 -9.02 -16.24 -8.31
N GLU A 174 -9.71 -15.78 -7.28
CA GLU A 174 -11.09 -16.15 -6.98
C GLU A 174 -12.08 -15.63 -8.04
N GLY A 175 -11.78 -14.48 -8.66
CA GLY A 175 -12.59 -13.90 -9.74
C GLY A 175 -12.29 -14.43 -11.14
N MET A 176 -11.33 -15.35 -11.31
CA MET A 176 -10.98 -15.93 -12.61
C MET A 176 -11.94 -17.06 -12.99
N ASP A 177 -12.33 -17.10 -14.26
CA ASP A 177 -13.10 -18.21 -14.83
C ASP A 177 -12.22 -19.47 -14.98
N LEU A 178 -12.56 -20.51 -14.22
CA LEU A 178 -11.86 -21.79 -14.24
C LEU A 178 -12.02 -22.56 -15.55
N THR A 179 -13.01 -22.22 -16.39
CA THR A 179 -13.24 -22.87 -17.68
C THR A 179 -12.04 -22.73 -18.60
N LEU A 180 -11.26 -21.63 -18.48
CA LEU A 180 -10.06 -21.42 -19.27
C LEU A 180 -8.93 -22.40 -18.91
N GLU A 181 -8.78 -22.70 -17.62
CA GLU A 181 -7.80 -23.69 -17.13
C GLU A 181 -8.24 -25.11 -17.53
N THR A 182 -9.54 -25.42 -17.47
CA THR A 182 -10.13 -26.69 -17.90
C THR A 182 -9.97 -26.86 -19.40
N ALA A 183 -10.26 -25.86 -20.22
CA ALA A 183 -10.06 -25.90 -21.66
C ALA A 183 -8.60 -26.15 -22.07
N ALA A 184 -7.66 -25.54 -21.30
CA ALA A 184 -6.24 -25.84 -21.52
C ALA A 184 -5.89 -27.30 -21.23
N ALA A 185 -6.49 -27.88 -20.17
CA ALA A 185 -6.31 -29.31 -19.85
C ALA A 185 -6.91 -30.23 -20.92
N ASP A 186 -8.09 -29.88 -21.46
CA ASP A 186 -8.73 -30.62 -22.56
C ASP A 186 -7.88 -30.62 -23.85
N LEU A 187 -7.07 -29.56 -24.03
CA LEU A 187 -6.07 -29.45 -25.10
C LEU A 187 -4.73 -30.11 -24.75
N TYR A 188 -4.71 -31.00 -23.76
CA TYR A 188 -3.52 -31.73 -23.29
C TYR A 188 -2.36 -30.84 -22.80
N ALA A 189 -2.65 -29.62 -22.35
CA ALA A 189 -1.64 -28.76 -21.73
C ALA A 189 -1.18 -29.35 -20.39
N THR A 190 0.13 -29.42 -20.18
CA THR A 190 0.65 -29.76 -18.84
C THR A 190 0.29 -28.67 -17.81
N PRO A 191 0.23 -29.00 -16.50
CA PRO A 191 -0.08 -28.01 -15.45
C PRO A 191 0.81 -26.76 -15.53
N TRP A 192 2.09 -26.92 -15.85
CA TRP A 192 3.02 -25.80 -16.04
C TRP A 192 2.70 -24.96 -17.29
N GLN A 193 2.28 -25.59 -18.39
CA GLN A 193 1.85 -24.89 -19.60
C GLN A 193 0.55 -24.10 -19.36
N ALA A 194 -0.43 -24.70 -18.69
CA ALA A 194 -1.67 -24.03 -18.29
C ALA A 194 -1.37 -22.84 -17.37
N PHE A 195 -0.55 -23.03 -16.34
CA PHE A 195 -0.12 -21.94 -15.46
C PHE A 195 0.54 -20.80 -16.24
N ARG A 196 1.57 -21.10 -17.04
CA ARG A 196 2.37 -20.05 -17.70
C ARG A 196 1.62 -19.32 -18.82
N ARG A 197 0.72 -20.02 -19.55
CA ARG A 197 0.07 -19.49 -20.75
C ARG A 197 -1.35 -18.98 -20.48
N VAL A 198 -2.01 -19.44 -19.43
CA VAL A 198 -3.39 -19.08 -19.09
C VAL A 198 -3.45 -18.37 -17.76
N THR A 199 -3.10 -19.04 -16.64
CA THR A 199 -3.27 -18.51 -15.30
C THR A 199 -2.42 -17.28 -15.03
N LEU A 200 -1.11 -17.34 -15.31
CA LEU A 200 -0.16 -16.27 -15.00
C LEU A 200 -0.47 -14.96 -15.76
N PRO A 201 -0.76 -14.96 -17.07
CA PRO A 201 -1.14 -13.73 -17.77
C PRO A 201 -2.42 -13.09 -17.26
N LEU A 202 -3.42 -13.89 -16.90
CA LEU A 202 -4.67 -13.41 -16.33
C LEU A 202 -4.52 -12.92 -14.89
N LEU A 203 -3.56 -13.47 -14.15
CA LEU A 203 -3.24 -13.12 -12.78
C LEU A 203 -2.36 -11.86 -12.69
N TRP A 204 -1.65 -11.52 -13.77
CA TRP A 204 -0.66 -10.45 -13.78
C TRP A 204 -1.15 -9.11 -13.21
N PRO A 205 -2.36 -8.61 -13.54
CA PRO A 205 -2.88 -7.40 -12.91
C PRO A 205 -3.01 -7.50 -11.39
N GLY A 206 -3.39 -8.67 -10.86
CA GLY A 206 -3.46 -8.93 -9.42
C GLY A 206 -2.08 -8.96 -8.77
N ILE A 207 -1.08 -9.56 -9.44
CA ILE A 207 0.32 -9.59 -8.98
C ILE A 207 0.87 -8.17 -8.90
N LEU A 208 0.67 -7.36 -9.95
CA LEU A 208 1.11 -5.96 -9.96
C LEU A 208 0.43 -5.15 -8.86
N ALA A 209 -0.88 -5.34 -8.66
CA ALA A 209 -1.63 -4.68 -7.59
C ALA A 209 -1.06 -5.02 -6.21
N GLY A 210 -0.82 -6.31 -5.97
CA GLY A 210 -0.22 -6.80 -4.73
C GLY A 210 1.19 -6.28 -4.49
N MET A 211 2.02 -6.28 -5.54
CA MET A 211 3.39 -5.77 -5.47
C MET A 211 3.43 -4.28 -5.15
N MET A 212 2.59 -3.48 -5.79
CA MET A 212 2.54 -2.04 -5.53
C MET A 212 2.04 -1.72 -4.14
N LEU A 213 1.04 -2.45 -3.64
CA LEU A 213 0.56 -2.27 -2.28
C LEU A 213 1.65 -2.63 -1.27
N ALA A 214 2.33 -3.77 -1.44
CA ALA A 214 3.45 -4.17 -0.61
C ALA A 214 4.60 -3.16 -0.66
N PHE A 215 4.89 -2.59 -1.84
CA PHE A 215 5.92 -1.56 -2.01
C PHE A 215 5.58 -0.29 -1.22
N VAL A 216 4.36 0.23 -1.36
CA VAL A 216 3.92 1.45 -0.65
C VAL A 216 3.97 1.24 0.86
N ILE A 217 3.45 0.11 1.35
CA ILE A 217 3.47 -0.24 2.78
C ILE A 217 4.90 -0.33 3.32
N SER A 218 5.81 -0.96 2.56
CA SER A 218 7.22 -1.06 2.97
C SER A 218 7.96 0.28 2.90
N LEU A 219 7.61 1.15 1.95
CA LEU A 219 8.25 2.46 1.77
C LEU A 219 7.92 3.42 2.91
N ASP A 220 6.68 3.36 3.41
CA ASP A 220 6.12 4.28 4.41
C ASP A 220 6.28 3.75 5.85
N ASP A 221 6.80 2.53 6.02
CA ASP A 221 6.96 1.92 7.34
C ASP A 221 7.97 2.68 8.20
N VAL A 222 7.57 2.92 9.44
CA VAL A 222 8.40 3.55 10.48
C VAL A 222 8.60 2.59 11.65
N VAL A 223 7.57 1.84 12.04
CA VAL A 223 7.53 1.12 13.31
C VAL A 223 8.45 -0.09 13.29
N ILE A 224 8.35 -0.92 12.26
CA ILE A 224 9.20 -2.11 12.12
C ILE A 224 10.65 -1.65 11.89
N THR A 225 10.84 -0.70 10.99
CA THR A 225 12.18 -0.17 10.69
C THR A 225 12.85 0.39 11.93
N GLU A 226 12.17 1.25 12.71
CA GLU A 226 12.76 1.90 13.90
C GLU A 226 13.21 0.89 14.96
N LEU A 227 12.48 -0.21 15.13
CA LEU A 227 12.80 -1.23 16.12
C LEU A 227 13.84 -2.26 15.64
N VAL A 228 13.85 -2.58 14.34
CA VAL A 228 14.71 -3.65 13.78
C VAL A 228 16.04 -3.12 13.25
N LYS A 229 16.09 -1.86 12.78
CA LYS A 229 17.28 -1.26 12.18
C LYS A 229 18.51 -1.35 13.10
N SER A 230 19.68 -1.36 12.51
CA SER A 230 20.95 -1.14 13.21
C SER A 230 21.37 0.32 13.06
N ALA A 231 22.36 0.76 13.83
CA ALA A 231 22.88 2.11 13.74
C ALA A 231 23.29 2.46 12.28
N GLY A 232 22.88 3.63 11.81
CA GLY A 232 23.16 4.11 10.46
C GLY A 232 22.29 3.48 9.37
N GLN A 233 21.25 2.74 9.70
CA GLN A 233 20.31 2.13 8.73
C GLN A 233 18.96 2.85 8.68
N ASP A 234 18.98 4.17 8.84
CA ASP A 234 17.75 4.96 8.71
C ASP A 234 17.18 4.86 7.30
N THR A 235 15.87 4.65 7.23
CA THR A 235 15.06 4.88 6.04
C THR A 235 14.59 6.33 6.04
N LEU A 236 14.07 6.83 4.93
CA LEU A 236 13.61 8.22 4.84
C LEU A 236 12.52 8.55 5.88
N PRO A 237 11.49 7.70 6.12
CA PRO A 237 10.51 7.94 7.18
C PRO A 237 11.14 7.95 8.60
N THR A 238 12.06 7.05 8.90
CA THR A 238 12.71 7.04 10.23
C THR A 238 13.68 8.19 10.40
N TYR A 239 14.39 8.61 9.36
CA TYR A 239 15.20 9.83 9.35
C TYR A 239 14.33 11.05 9.67
N MET A 240 13.18 11.21 8.98
CA MET A 240 12.24 12.30 9.23
C MET A 240 11.72 12.28 10.67
N LEU A 241 11.34 11.11 11.19
CA LEU A 241 10.94 10.96 12.59
C LEU A 241 12.04 11.41 13.56
N GLY A 242 13.28 11.07 13.27
CA GLY A 242 14.46 11.50 14.03
C GLY A 242 14.62 13.02 14.03
N GLN A 243 14.41 13.69 12.90
CA GLN A 243 14.47 15.14 12.77
C GLN A 243 13.33 15.83 13.55
N LEU A 244 12.11 15.29 13.48
CA LEU A 244 10.96 15.81 14.23
C LEU A 244 11.20 15.82 15.76
N ARG A 245 11.99 14.86 16.27
CA ARG A 245 12.35 14.78 17.70
C ARG A 245 13.44 15.79 18.13
N ARG A 246 14.17 16.35 17.19
CA ARG A 246 15.30 17.28 17.47
C ARG A 246 14.89 18.72 17.21
N VAL A 247 14.89 19.13 15.96
CA VAL A 247 14.52 20.48 15.52
C VAL A 247 13.72 20.34 14.23
N ILE A 248 12.49 20.82 14.25
CA ILE A 248 11.64 20.77 13.05
C ILE A 248 12.14 21.86 12.09
N THR A 249 12.79 21.47 11.01
CA THR A 249 13.20 22.35 9.93
C THR A 249 12.21 22.29 8.77
N PRO A 250 12.04 23.34 7.96
CA PRO A 250 11.21 23.29 6.77
C PRO A 250 11.72 22.28 5.70
N GLU A 251 12.97 21.82 5.82
CA GLU A 251 13.52 20.71 5.01
C GLU A 251 12.67 19.43 5.13
N VAL A 252 12.16 19.12 6.35
CA VAL A 252 11.27 17.98 6.57
C VAL A 252 9.98 18.13 5.76
N ASN A 253 9.42 19.35 5.65
CA ASN A 253 8.24 19.60 4.83
C ASN A 253 8.54 19.40 3.33
N ALA A 254 9.73 19.80 2.86
CA ALA A 254 10.13 19.59 1.48
C ALA A 254 10.25 18.08 1.17
N ILE A 255 10.92 17.32 2.03
CA ILE A 255 11.06 15.85 1.91
C ILE A 255 9.69 15.18 1.94
N SER A 256 8.82 15.55 2.89
CA SER A 256 7.46 15.01 3.00
C SER A 256 6.62 15.30 1.74
N THR A 257 6.76 16.51 1.17
CA THR A 257 6.07 16.91 -0.06
C THR A 257 6.54 16.07 -1.25
N VAL A 258 7.83 15.80 -1.37
CA VAL A 258 8.38 14.92 -2.42
C VAL A 258 7.86 13.49 -2.26
N LEU A 259 7.89 12.93 -1.04
CA LEU A 259 7.34 11.61 -0.74
C LEU A 259 5.85 11.51 -1.11
N LEU A 260 5.06 12.51 -0.68
CA LEU A 260 3.64 12.59 -1.03
C LEU A 260 3.43 12.62 -2.55
N ALA A 261 4.20 13.46 -3.26
CA ALA A 261 4.11 13.55 -4.72
C ALA A 261 4.46 12.23 -5.39
N VAL A 262 5.53 11.56 -4.97
CA VAL A 262 5.93 10.24 -5.48
C VAL A 262 4.84 9.21 -5.24
N SER A 263 4.27 9.15 -4.03
CA SER A 263 3.19 8.23 -3.70
C SER A 263 1.94 8.47 -4.54
N VAL A 264 1.52 9.72 -4.72
CA VAL A 264 0.38 10.09 -5.57
C VAL A 264 0.63 9.72 -7.03
N VAL A 265 1.82 9.99 -7.55
CA VAL A 265 2.20 9.64 -8.93
C VAL A 265 2.17 8.12 -9.11
N MET A 266 2.74 7.36 -8.19
CA MET A 266 2.74 5.90 -8.25
C MET A 266 1.32 5.32 -8.24
N VAL A 267 0.47 5.76 -7.31
CA VAL A 267 -0.93 5.32 -7.23
C VAL A 267 -1.69 5.70 -8.50
N THR A 268 -1.44 6.89 -9.05
CA THR A 268 -2.07 7.36 -10.28
C THR A 268 -1.66 6.51 -11.49
N ILE A 269 -0.36 6.25 -11.64
CA ILE A 269 0.17 5.37 -12.69
C ILE A 269 -0.45 3.99 -12.57
N PHE A 270 -0.47 3.43 -11.36
CA PHE A 270 -1.08 2.14 -11.09
C PHE A 270 -2.56 2.09 -11.46
N PHE A 271 -3.33 3.12 -11.09
CA PHE A 271 -4.74 3.23 -11.46
C PHE A 271 -4.94 3.18 -12.97
N PHE A 272 -4.14 3.93 -13.74
CA PHE A 272 -4.25 3.94 -15.20
C PHE A 272 -3.80 2.63 -15.84
N LEU A 273 -2.77 1.96 -15.30
CA LEU A 273 -2.31 0.66 -15.80
C LEU A 273 -3.32 -0.46 -15.55
N ASN A 274 -4.04 -0.41 -14.43
CA ASN A 274 -5.04 -1.41 -14.05
C ASN A 274 -6.47 -1.06 -14.49
N ARG A 275 -6.67 0.10 -15.09
CA ARG A 275 -7.98 0.48 -15.62
C ARG A 275 -8.33 -0.47 -16.76
N GLU A 276 -9.20 -1.45 -16.47
CA GLU A 276 -9.76 -2.33 -17.49
C GLU A 276 -10.40 -1.45 -18.57
N LYS A 277 -9.98 -1.67 -19.82
CA LYS A 277 -10.69 -1.13 -20.97
C LYS A 277 -12.07 -1.79 -20.96
N ARG A 278 -13.05 -1.09 -20.38
CA ARG A 278 -14.48 -1.41 -20.52
C ARG A 278 -14.93 -1.17 -21.94
#